data_fa4a059d65087543443239ab41357cdd
#
_entry.id   fa4a059d65087543443239ab41357cdd
#
_cell.length_a   1.000
_cell.length_b   1.000
_cell.length_c   1.000
_cell.angle_alpha   90.00
_cell.angle_beta   90.00
_cell.angle_gamma   90.00
#
_symmetry.space_group_name_H-M   'P 1'
#
loop_
_entity.id
_entity.type
_entity.pdbx_description
1 polymer ?
#
loop_
_entity_poly.entity_id
_entity_poly.type
_entity_poly.pdbx_seq_one_letter_code
_entity_poly.pdbx_strand_id
1 'polypeptide(L)'
;GDIVVLAVPDAARAAVLELIKPLVQGKIVVDVTIPLRFKPLRYEAPAEGSNAQQTQAALGEGVKVVAAFHTVSAAMLENPEKEVKGDALVLGEDEEAKNTLISLAEDIGLRGFDAGSLLNARTVEGLTPMIIGMNKRYKRGHIGIGLTGI
;
A
#
# COMPACT_ATOMS: atom_id res chain seq x y z
N GLY A 1 0.11 -11.41 15.65
CA GLY A 1 0.62 -10.03 15.55
C GLY A 1 -0.52 -9.04 15.55
N ASP A 2 -0.20 -7.79 15.81
CA ASP A 2 -1.15 -6.68 15.90
C ASP A 2 -1.32 -5.97 14.57
N ILE A 3 -0.35 -6.16 13.67
CA ILE A 3 -0.34 -5.65 12.30
C ILE A 3 -0.27 -6.83 11.33
N VAL A 4 -1.17 -6.84 10.36
CA VAL A 4 -1.21 -7.85 9.29
C VAL A 4 -1.02 -7.15 7.94
N VAL A 5 -0.01 -7.55 7.19
CA VAL A 5 0.24 -6.99 5.85
C VAL A 5 -0.42 -7.88 4.79
N LEU A 6 -1.38 -7.32 4.07
CA LEU A 6 -2.05 -7.98 2.95
C LEU A 6 -1.21 -7.76 1.67
N ALA A 7 -0.27 -8.66 1.42
CA ALA A 7 0.67 -8.62 0.30
C ALA A 7 0.46 -9.83 -0.63
N VAL A 8 -0.72 -9.95 -1.19
CA VAL A 8 -1.11 -11.06 -2.06
C VAL A 8 -1.41 -10.56 -3.48
N PRO A 9 -1.31 -11.43 -4.50
CA PRO A 9 -1.77 -11.07 -5.84
C PRO A 9 -3.25 -10.65 -5.81
N ASP A 10 -3.61 -9.63 -6.60
CA ASP A 10 -4.96 -9.08 -6.64
C ASP A 10 -6.04 -10.16 -6.88
N ALA A 11 -5.77 -11.13 -7.73
CA ALA A 11 -6.68 -12.25 -8.01
C ALA A 11 -6.97 -13.14 -6.78
N ALA A 12 -6.08 -13.19 -5.80
CA ALA A 12 -6.25 -13.98 -4.58
C ALA A 12 -6.85 -13.16 -3.43
N ARG A 13 -6.91 -11.85 -3.55
CA ARG A 13 -7.26 -10.91 -2.48
C ARG A 13 -8.62 -11.24 -1.85
N ALA A 14 -9.67 -11.40 -2.67
CA ALA A 14 -11.02 -11.64 -2.16
C ALA A 14 -11.10 -12.92 -1.30
N ALA A 15 -10.51 -14.02 -1.77
CA ALA A 15 -10.50 -15.29 -1.02
C ALA A 15 -9.70 -15.18 0.28
N VAL A 16 -8.58 -14.45 0.25
CA VAL A 16 -7.76 -14.22 1.47
C VAL A 16 -8.52 -13.37 2.48
N LEU A 17 -9.23 -12.32 2.05
CA LEU A 17 -10.02 -11.47 2.94
C LEU A 17 -11.10 -12.26 3.68
N GLU A 18 -11.80 -13.17 3.02
CA GLU A 18 -12.78 -14.04 3.66
C GLU A 18 -12.14 -14.93 4.75
N LEU A 19 -10.94 -15.48 4.47
CA LEU A 19 -10.24 -16.35 5.42
C LEU A 19 -9.73 -15.58 6.64
N ILE A 20 -9.20 -14.37 6.44
CA ILE A 20 -8.57 -13.61 7.53
C ILE A 20 -9.57 -12.79 8.34
N LYS A 21 -10.74 -12.48 7.81
CA LYS A 21 -11.74 -11.62 8.45
C LYS A 21 -11.98 -11.95 9.94
N PRO A 22 -12.23 -13.21 10.34
CA PRO A 22 -12.44 -13.53 11.76
C PRO A 22 -11.16 -13.42 12.60
N LEU A 23 -9.98 -13.40 11.97
CA LEU A 23 -8.69 -13.45 12.66
C LEU A 23 -8.08 -12.06 12.89
N VAL A 24 -8.57 -11.05 12.18
CA VAL A 24 -7.99 -9.69 12.17
C VAL A 24 -8.85 -8.65 12.88
N GLN A 25 -9.94 -9.06 13.54
CA GLN A 25 -10.77 -8.14 14.30
C GLN A 25 -9.96 -7.45 15.40
N GLY A 26 -10.11 -6.14 15.52
CA GLY A 26 -9.36 -5.28 16.44
C GLY A 26 -7.91 -5.01 16.02
N LYS A 27 -7.47 -5.45 14.83
CA LYS A 27 -6.09 -5.30 14.34
C LYS A 27 -5.98 -4.23 13.25
N ILE A 28 -4.73 -3.85 12.96
CA ILE A 28 -4.40 -3.06 11.79
C ILE A 28 -4.13 -4.01 10.61
N VAL A 29 -4.80 -3.78 9.49
CA VAL A 29 -4.52 -4.46 8.22
C VAL A 29 -3.94 -3.45 7.24
N VAL A 30 -2.71 -3.69 6.82
CA VAL A 30 -2.01 -2.87 5.82
C VAL A 30 -2.28 -3.44 4.45
N ASP A 31 -3.03 -2.74 3.63
CA ASP A 31 -3.27 -3.14 2.23
C ASP A 31 -2.21 -2.51 1.32
N VAL A 32 -1.38 -3.38 0.73
CA VAL A 32 -0.38 -3.00 -0.27
C VAL A 32 -0.76 -3.53 -1.66
N THR A 33 -1.97 -4.07 -1.81
CA THR A 33 -2.41 -4.70 -3.05
C THR A 33 -2.77 -3.66 -4.12
N ILE A 34 -2.51 -4.01 -5.36
CA ILE A 34 -2.77 -3.13 -6.50
C ILE A 34 -3.35 -3.96 -7.65
N PRO A 35 -4.49 -3.57 -8.22
CA PRO A 35 -5.06 -4.27 -9.38
C PRO A 35 -4.28 -3.91 -10.64
N LEU A 36 -3.23 -4.65 -10.91
CA LEU A 36 -2.36 -4.46 -12.08
C LEU A 36 -2.71 -5.42 -13.21
N ARG A 37 -2.63 -4.92 -14.43
CA ARG A 37 -2.54 -5.73 -15.66
C ARG A 37 -1.20 -5.46 -16.33
N PHE A 38 -0.58 -6.52 -16.87
CA PHE A 38 0.78 -6.44 -17.40
C PHE A 38 0.87 -6.38 -18.93
N LYS A 39 -0.21 -6.64 -19.64
CA LYS A 39 -0.22 -6.63 -21.11
C LYS A 39 -1.44 -5.87 -21.66
N PRO A 40 -1.37 -4.56 -21.84
CA PRO A 40 -0.28 -3.64 -21.44
C PRO A 40 -0.27 -3.40 -19.93
N LEU A 41 0.87 -2.92 -19.42
CA LEU A 41 0.99 -2.53 -18.01
C LEU A 41 0.08 -1.33 -17.72
N ARG A 42 -0.88 -1.51 -16.84
CA ARG A 42 -1.82 -0.47 -16.42
C ARG A 42 -2.43 -0.75 -15.05
N TYR A 43 -2.93 0.28 -14.43
CA TYR A 43 -3.87 0.19 -13.32
C TYR A 43 -5.24 -0.20 -13.85
N GLU A 44 -5.83 -1.25 -13.31
CA GLU A 44 -7.20 -1.65 -13.62
C GLU A 44 -8.08 -1.37 -12.41
N ALA A 45 -8.44 -0.08 -12.30
CA ALA A 45 -9.22 0.39 -11.16
C ALA A 45 -10.48 -0.46 -10.96
N PRO A 46 -10.81 -0.82 -9.72
CA PRO A 46 -12.12 -1.39 -9.40
C PRO A 46 -13.25 -0.48 -9.90
N ALA A 47 -14.41 -1.07 -10.19
CA ALA A 47 -15.58 -0.30 -10.62
C ALA A 47 -15.94 0.79 -9.60
N GLU A 48 -15.81 0.46 -8.32
CA GLU A 48 -16.02 1.38 -7.21
C GLU A 48 -14.82 1.39 -6.28
N GLY A 49 -14.40 2.60 -5.88
CA GLY A 49 -13.35 2.82 -4.90
C GLY A 49 -11.96 2.37 -5.34
N SER A 50 -11.25 1.76 -4.42
CA SER A 50 -9.89 1.25 -4.52
C SER A 50 -9.82 -0.15 -3.91
N ASN A 51 -8.70 -0.86 -4.08
CA ASN A 51 -8.49 -2.12 -3.37
C ASN A 51 -8.57 -1.95 -1.86
N ALA A 52 -7.94 -0.91 -1.30
CA ALA A 52 -7.97 -0.65 0.13
C ALA A 52 -9.39 -0.34 0.65
N GLN A 53 -10.21 0.40 -0.10
CA GLN A 53 -11.61 0.65 0.27
C GLN A 53 -12.43 -0.65 0.25
N GLN A 54 -12.22 -1.49 -0.76
CA GLN A 54 -12.89 -2.81 -0.82
C GLN A 54 -12.42 -3.73 0.30
N THR A 55 -11.15 -3.68 0.68
CA THR A 55 -10.61 -4.42 1.82
C THR A 55 -11.26 -3.97 3.12
N GLN A 56 -11.41 -2.65 3.34
CA GLN A 56 -12.12 -2.13 4.52
C GLN A 56 -13.58 -2.60 4.54
N ALA A 57 -14.27 -2.51 3.41
CA ALA A 57 -15.67 -2.97 3.31
C ALA A 57 -15.81 -4.47 3.60
N ALA A 58 -14.91 -5.29 3.08
CA ALA A 58 -14.91 -6.74 3.28
C ALA A 58 -14.64 -7.15 4.74
N LEU A 59 -13.65 -6.51 5.38
CA LEU A 59 -13.24 -6.84 6.75
C LEU A 59 -14.19 -6.27 7.82
N GLY A 60 -14.87 -5.15 7.51
CA GLY A 60 -15.81 -4.48 8.40
C GLY A 60 -15.14 -3.44 9.32
N GLU A 61 -15.99 -2.76 10.10
CA GLU A 61 -15.58 -1.63 10.96
C GLU A 61 -14.67 -2.04 12.15
N GLY A 62 -14.67 -3.31 12.52
CA GLY A 62 -13.81 -3.85 13.58
C GLY A 62 -12.33 -3.96 13.21
N VAL A 63 -11.95 -3.63 11.96
CA VAL A 63 -10.58 -3.69 11.45
C VAL A 63 -10.15 -2.32 10.97
N LYS A 64 -8.96 -1.89 11.38
CA LYS A 64 -8.36 -0.63 10.95
C LYS A 64 -7.55 -0.86 9.68
N VAL A 65 -8.12 -0.60 8.51
CA VAL A 65 -7.40 -0.75 7.24
C VAL A 65 -6.58 0.51 6.93
N VAL A 66 -5.32 0.30 6.61
CA VAL A 66 -4.37 1.34 6.19
C VAL A 66 -3.78 0.96 4.84
N ALA A 67 -3.90 1.83 3.86
CA ALA A 67 -3.26 1.70 2.56
C ALA A 67 -1.87 2.36 2.62
N ALA A 68 -0.81 1.60 2.34
CA ALA A 68 0.56 2.12 2.42
C ALA A 68 1.50 1.37 1.48
N PHE A 69 2.69 1.91 1.25
CA PHE A 69 3.80 1.30 0.50
C PHE A 69 3.57 1.02 -0.99
N HIS A 70 2.48 1.47 -1.59
CA HIS A 70 2.15 1.25 -3.01
C HIS A 70 3.20 1.82 -3.97
N THR A 71 3.92 2.85 -3.55
CA THR A 71 4.96 3.54 -4.34
C THR A 71 6.37 3.08 -4.01
N VAL A 72 6.51 2.09 -3.13
CA VAL A 72 7.80 1.54 -2.70
C VAL A 72 8.11 0.28 -3.49
N SER A 73 9.29 0.20 -4.07
CA SER A 73 9.72 -0.99 -4.82
C SER A 73 10.03 -2.15 -3.88
N ALA A 74 9.45 -3.32 -4.13
CA ALA A 74 9.78 -4.54 -3.39
C ALA A 74 11.29 -4.86 -3.41
N ALA A 75 11.97 -4.58 -4.54
CA ALA A 75 13.41 -4.77 -4.67
C ALA A 75 14.25 -3.90 -3.72
N MET A 76 13.68 -2.80 -3.21
CA MET A 76 14.34 -2.00 -2.17
C MET A 76 14.26 -2.66 -0.81
N LEU A 77 13.21 -3.42 -0.55
CA LEU A 77 12.95 -4.07 0.73
C LEU A 77 13.63 -5.45 0.85
N GLU A 78 14.08 -6.04 -0.27
CA GLU A 78 14.74 -7.35 -0.29
C GLU A 78 16.13 -7.35 0.39
N ASN A 79 16.77 -6.21 0.48
CA ASN A 79 18.09 -6.10 1.10
C ASN A 79 18.04 -5.08 2.26
N PRO A 80 17.97 -5.54 3.51
CA PRO A 80 17.86 -4.66 4.68
C PRO A 80 19.10 -3.80 4.93
N GLU A 81 20.24 -4.11 4.29
CA GLU A 81 21.45 -3.29 4.40
C GLU A 81 21.46 -2.09 3.43
N LYS A 82 20.55 -2.07 2.46
CA LYS A 82 20.43 -0.95 1.54
C LYS A 82 19.53 0.12 2.12
N GLU A 83 20.00 1.35 2.06
CA GLU A 83 19.19 2.51 2.39
C GLU A 83 17.98 2.59 1.46
N VAL A 84 16.80 2.54 2.02
CA VAL A 84 15.54 2.77 1.30
C VAL A 84 15.31 4.27 1.26
N LYS A 85 15.13 4.84 0.08
CA LYS A 85 14.86 6.27 -0.11
C LYS A 85 13.53 6.48 -0.80
N GLY A 86 12.78 7.45 -0.31
CA GLY A 86 11.49 7.82 -0.87
C GLY A 86 10.48 8.12 0.22
N ASP A 87 9.26 8.34 -0.20
CA ASP A 87 8.17 8.68 0.68
C ASP A 87 7.10 7.57 0.67
N ALA A 88 6.64 7.20 1.84
CA ALA A 88 5.49 6.34 2.04
C ALA A 88 4.25 7.20 2.27
N LEU A 89 3.30 7.13 1.35
CA LEU A 89 1.98 7.75 1.52
C LEU A 89 1.09 6.78 2.28
N VAL A 90 0.61 7.21 3.44
CA VAL A 90 -0.19 6.40 4.36
C VAL A 90 -1.60 6.95 4.39
N LEU A 91 -2.59 6.11 4.08
CA LEU A 91 -3.99 6.49 4.02
C LEU A 91 -4.85 5.56 4.90
N GLY A 92 -5.80 6.12 5.58
CA GLY A 92 -6.70 5.37 6.47
C GLY A 92 -7.63 6.30 7.22
N GLU A 93 -8.63 5.73 7.87
CA GLU A 93 -9.58 6.51 8.67
C GLU A 93 -9.15 6.63 10.15
N ASP A 94 -8.34 5.70 10.65
CA ASP A 94 -7.88 5.66 12.03
C ASP A 94 -6.51 6.33 12.16
N GLU A 95 -6.44 7.42 12.89
CA GLU A 95 -5.24 8.23 13.10
C GLU A 95 -4.10 7.46 13.78
N GLU A 96 -4.43 6.65 14.78
CA GLU A 96 -3.42 5.87 15.51
C GLU A 96 -2.80 4.79 14.62
N ALA A 97 -3.63 4.12 13.81
CA ALA A 97 -3.15 3.15 12.83
C ALA A 97 -2.26 3.81 11.77
N LYS A 98 -2.64 4.99 11.25
CA LYS A 98 -1.79 5.73 10.31
C LYS A 98 -0.44 6.11 10.93
N ASN A 99 -0.44 6.65 12.16
CA ASN A 99 0.78 7.02 12.87
C ASN A 99 1.69 5.81 13.10
N THR A 100 1.11 4.65 13.42
CA THR A 100 1.85 3.39 13.55
C THR A 100 2.56 3.03 12.24
N LEU A 101 1.89 3.17 11.10
CA LEU A 101 2.47 2.87 9.79
C LEU A 101 3.48 3.92 9.33
N ILE A 102 3.31 5.19 9.71
CA ILE A 102 4.30 6.24 9.48
C ILE A 102 5.59 5.90 10.22
N SER A 103 5.51 5.58 11.51
CA SER A 103 6.68 5.17 12.28
C SER A 103 7.37 3.92 11.71
N LEU A 104 6.59 2.93 11.27
CA LEU A 104 7.14 1.74 10.61
C LEU A 104 7.86 2.09 9.29
N ALA A 105 7.34 3.04 8.52
CA ALA A 105 7.99 3.52 7.31
C ALA A 105 9.33 4.21 7.63
N GLU A 106 9.38 5.00 8.70
CA GLU A 106 10.59 5.67 9.17
C GLU A 106 11.65 4.67 9.65
N ASP A 107 11.25 3.61 10.35
CA ASP A 107 12.12 2.54 10.82
C ASP A 107 12.86 1.83 9.66
N ILE A 108 12.26 1.78 8.48
CA ILE A 108 12.90 1.19 7.29
C ILE A 108 13.58 2.23 6.39
N GLY A 109 13.67 3.50 6.81
CA GLY A 109 14.40 4.56 6.13
C GLY A 109 13.59 5.37 5.11
N LEU A 110 12.28 5.20 5.05
CA LEU A 110 11.38 6.06 4.28
C LEU A 110 10.95 7.28 5.10
N ARG A 111 10.50 8.34 4.44
CA ARG A 111 9.72 9.37 5.13
C ARG A 111 8.24 8.98 5.03
N GLY A 112 7.57 8.87 6.16
CA GLY A 112 6.14 8.57 6.23
C GLY A 112 5.29 9.83 6.23
N PHE A 113 4.22 9.86 5.43
CA PHE A 113 3.30 10.99 5.38
C PHE A 113 1.85 10.51 5.44
N ASP A 114 1.06 11.16 6.30
CA ASP A 114 -0.39 11.02 6.29
C ASP A 114 -0.94 11.66 5.01
N ALA A 115 -1.47 10.84 4.11
CA ALA A 115 -2.06 11.25 2.85
C ALA A 115 -3.61 11.31 2.91
N GLY A 116 -4.17 11.21 4.12
CA GLY A 116 -5.60 11.35 4.38
C GLY A 116 -6.37 10.03 4.39
N SER A 117 -7.62 10.09 3.98
CA SER A 117 -8.54 8.95 4.03
C SER A 117 -8.32 7.95 2.89
N LEU A 118 -8.92 6.76 3.03
CA LEU A 118 -8.94 5.74 1.97
C LEU A 118 -9.63 6.20 0.67
N LEU A 119 -10.36 7.31 0.69
CA LEU A 119 -10.93 7.91 -0.52
C LEU A 119 -9.85 8.27 -1.57
N ASN A 120 -8.66 8.59 -1.12
CA ASN A 120 -7.51 8.91 -1.98
C ASN A 120 -6.68 7.69 -2.38
N ALA A 121 -6.96 6.50 -1.84
CA ALA A 121 -6.15 5.31 -2.09
C ALA A 121 -6.11 4.92 -3.58
N ARG A 122 -7.20 5.11 -4.31
CA ARG A 122 -7.27 4.86 -5.76
C ARG A 122 -6.20 5.64 -6.54
N THR A 123 -5.94 6.89 -6.15
CA THR A 123 -4.92 7.71 -6.79
C THR A 123 -3.52 7.17 -6.52
N VAL A 124 -3.26 6.77 -5.29
CA VAL A 124 -1.94 6.24 -4.88
C VAL A 124 -1.68 4.86 -5.48
N GLU A 125 -2.67 3.97 -5.49
CA GLU A 125 -2.60 2.69 -6.18
C GLU A 125 -2.28 2.88 -7.68
N GLY A 126 -2.89 3.88 -8.33
CA GLY A 126 -2.69 4.21 -9.73
C GLY A 126 -1.29 4.74 -10.09
N LEU A 127 -0.50 5.21 -9.12
CA LEU A 127 0.89 5.62 -9.35
C LEU A 127 1.81 4.42 -9.62
N THR A 128 1.50 3.25 -9.09
CA THR A 128 2.38 2.07 -9.15
C THR A 128 2.72 1.63 -10.56
N PRO A 129 1.78 1.44 -11.50
CA PRO A 129 2.16 1.03 -12.87
C PRO A 129 3.01 2.08 -13.57
N MET A 130 2.82 3.36 -13.28
CA MET A 130 3.68 4.43 -13.79
C MET A 130 5.12 4.26 -13.29
N ILE A 131 5.30 4.04 -11.98
CA ILE A 131 6.61 3.82 -11.35
C ILE A 131 7.28 2.57 -11.92
N ILE A 132 6.55 1.46 -12.08
CA ILE A 132 7.06 0.23 -12.71
C ILE A 132 7.50 0.52 -14.15
N GLY A 133 6.70 1.26 -14.92
CA GLY A 133 7.03 1.67 -16.28
C GLY A 133 8.29 2.54 -16.35
N MET A 134 8.45 3.46 -15.41
CA MET A 134 9.66 4.29 -15.28
C MET A 134 10.89 3.45 -14.93
N ASN A 135 10.78 2.53 -13.98
CA ASN A 135 11.86 1.61 -13.64
C ASN A 135 12.36 0.84 -14.88
N LYS A 136 11.46 0.35 -15.71
CA LYS A 136 11.79 -0.32 -16.96
C LYS A 136 12.46 0.64 -17.96
N ARG A 137 11.89 1.84 -18.15
CA ARG A 137 12.38 2.84 -19.11
C ARG A 137 13.79 3.33 -18.76
N TYR A 138 14.04 3.64 -17.50
CA TYR A 138 15.30 4.17 -17.02
C TYR A 138 16.28 3.08 -16.55
N LYS A 139 15.93 1.81 -16.74
CA LYS A 139 16.73 0.64 -16.32
C LYS A 139 17.15 0.75 -14.85
N ARG A 140 16.18 1.07 -14.00
CA ARG A 140 16.31 1.14 -12.53
C ARG A 140 15.40 0.11 -11.89
N GLY A 141 15.66 -0.23 -10.63
CA GLY A 141 14.82 -1.15 -9.84
C GLY A 141 14.20 -0.52 -8.60
N HIS A 142 14.42 0.79 -8.41
CA HIS A 142 14.17 1.45 -7.12
C HIS A 142 13.65 2.88 -7.25
N ILE A 143 12.99 3.21 -8.36
CA ILE A 143 12.31 4.51 -8.49
C ILE A 143 11.12 4.50 -7.53
N GLY A 144 11.04 5.51 -6.72
CA GLY A 144 9.93 5.84 -5.84
C GLY A 144 9.43 7.24 -6.10
N ILE A 145 8.65 7.77 -5.19
CA ILE A 145 8.21 9.18 -5.19
C ILE A 145 8.86 9.92 -4.03
N GLY A 146 8.93 11.23 -4.14
CA GLY A 146 9.36 12.11 -3.06
C GLY A 146 8.56 13.40 -3.09
N LEU A 147 8.08 13.82 -1.93
CA LEU A 147 7.40 15.10 -1.73
C LEU A 147 8.43 16.19 -1.49
N THR A 148 8.18 17.35 -2.05
CA THR A 148 8.98 18.57 -1.85
C THR A 148 8.17 19.65 -1.20
N GLY A 149 8.81 20.51 -0.43
CA GLY A 149 8.13 21.63 0.24
C GLY A 149 7.46 21.26 1.57
N ILE A 150 7.77 20.10 2.12
CA ILE A 150 7.23 19.59 3.38
C ILE A 150 8.37 19.29 4.36
#